data_69073973fe207e20c6679147d2e57e1c
#
_entry.id   69073973fe207e20c6679147d2e57e1c
#
_cell.length_a   1.000
_cell.length_b   1.000
_cell.length_c   1.000
_cell.angle_alpha   90.00
_cell.angle_beta   90.00
_cell.angle_gamma   90.00
#
_symmetry.space_group_name_H-M   'P 1'
#
loop_
_entity.id
_entity.type
_entity.pdbx_description
1 polymer ?
#
loop_
_entity_poly.entity_id
_entity_poly.type
_entity_poly.pdbx_seq_one_letter_code
_entity_poly.pdbx_strand_id
1 'polypeptide(L)'
;MHSFSRRLTAGSIGTLFAVCALSPAWAQSSAPQTERLAYSMMIGGLHVGDAVVDLSQDEDDYQTGLKVSARGIAKALREFRADLSSQGGFTTDGAVPLPLPARFKRDWSGAEIEASMIMTYDPVTRVTTKQERYVSRETGEEMTRDELPWVKNDSKREREAEAKRQVPDDAKVGTLDPMAAFIAARHQVMAQGATQAPVKFRVPVYDGQRRYDIVGTTTAARSVTINDKTYNVITVNTTLVPVAGFSEKGEERMRQSRGKILFTADDRFIPVQVTIENEYMSGVMNLTADCKITPEACTPAQQQAAAN
;
A
#
# COMPACT_ATOMS: atom_id res chain seq x y z
N MET A 1 -31.03 71.00 -53.13
CA MET A 1 -32.35 71.49 -52.67
C MET A 1 -32.70 70.66 -51.41
N HIS A 2 -33.06 71.47 -50.33
CA HIS A 2 -33.63 71.03 -49.05
C HIS A 2 -32.74 70.16 -48.12
N SER A 3 -31.97 70.69 -47.17
CA SER A 3 -32.34 71.41 -45.91
C SER A 3 -33.46 70.71 -45.09
N PHE A 4 -33.08 70.09 -43.97
CA PHE A 4 -33.71 70.34 -42.72
C PHE A 4 -32.89 69.86 -41.50
N SER A 5 -32.78 70.80 -40.62
CA SER A 5 -32.11 70.85 -39.35
C SER A 5 -33.00 70.21 -38.23
N ARG A 6 -32.39 69.87 -37.10
CA ARG A 6 -32.86 69.87 -35.69
C ARG A 6 -32.72 68.49 -35.03
N ARG A 7 -32.30 68.32 -33.83
CA ARG A 7 -31.98 69.07 -32.60
C ARG A 7 -31.26 68.13 -31.65
N LEU A 8 -30.42 68.70 -30.82
CA LEU A 8 -29.80 68.12 -29.65
C LEU A 8 -30.81 67.61 -28.62
N THR A 9 -30.54 66.42 -28.02
CA THR A 9 -30.90 66.09 -26.64
C THR A 9 -29.81 65.37 -25.97
N ALA A 10 -29.26 65.97 -24.92
CA ALA A 10 -28.29 65.41 -24.01
C ALA A 10 -28.96 64.35 -23.15
N GLY A 11 -28.47 63.12 -23.18
CA GLY A 11 -28.87 62.03 -22.29
C GLY A 11 -27.65 61.51 -21.53
N SER A 12 -27.61 61.86 -20.26
CA SER A 12 -26.58 61.36 -19.32
C SER A 12 -26.70 59.87 -19.14
N ILE A 13 -25.71 59.09 -19.60
CA ILE A 13 -25.61 57.68 -19.32
C ILE A 13 -24.69 57.53 -18.10
N GLY A 14 -25.34 57.26 -16.96
CA GLY A 14 -24.64 56.88 -15.75
C GLY A 14 -24.01 55.51 -15.90
N THR A 15 -22.66 55.47 -15.86
CA THR A 15 -21.87 54.24 -15.89
C THR A 15 -21.96 53.57 -14.52
N LEU A 16 -22.79 52.53 -14.41
CA LEU A 16 -22.77 51.60 -13.28
C LEU A 16 -21.49 50.75 -13.35
N PHE A 17 -20.50 51.04 -12.52
CA PHE A 17 -19.40 50.14 -12.24
C PHE A 17 -19.92 48.97 -11.39
N ALA A 18 -20.19 47.83 -12.01
CA ALA A 18 -20.39 46.58 -11.31
C ALA A 18 -19.01 46.09 -10.81
N VAL A 19 -18.71 46.32 -9.55
CA VAL A 19 -17.57 45.73 -8.86
C VAL A 19 -17.88 44.23 -8.66
N CYS A 20 -17.46 43.38 -9.57
CA CYS A 20 -17.39 41.92 -9.32
C CYS A 20 -16.41 41.70 -8.18
N ALA A 21 -16.93 41.51 -6.96
CA ALA A 21 -16.16 40.97 -5.85
C ALA A 21 -15.75 39.55 -6.21
N LEU A 22 -14.50 39.37 -6.68
CA LEU A 22 -13.83 38.08 -6.75
C LEU A 22 -13.62 37.59 -5.31
N SER A 23 -14.60 36.85 -4.77
CA SER A 23 -14.39 36.09 -3.55
C SER A 23 -13.24 35.09 -3.83
N PRO A 24 -12.16 35.09 -3.04
CA PRO A 24 -11.19 34.04 -3.16
C PRO A 24 -11.92 32.73 -2.87
N ALA A 25 -11.98 31.83 -3.86
CA ALA A 25 -12.38 30.47 -3.65
C ALA A 25 -11.31 29.88 -2.72
N TRP A 26 -11.65 29.81 -1.43
CA TRP A 26 -10.86 29.05 -0.48
C TRP A 26 -10.91 27.62 -0.99
N ALA A 27 -9.75 27.10 -1.39
CA ALA A 27 -9.59 25.70 -1.72
C ALA A 27 -10.07 24.92 -0.48
N GLN A 28 -11.24 24.32 -0.58
CA GLN A 28 -11.72 23.39 0.43
C GLN A 28 -10.80 22.18 0.32
N SER A 29 -9.85 22.07 1.26
CA SER A 29 -9.10 20.83 1.46
C SER A 29 -10.14 19.73 1.62
N SER A 30 -10.15 18.78 0.71
CA SER A 30 -11.05 17.63 0.79
C SER A 30 -10.70 16.86 2.05
N ALA A 31 -11.70 16.53 2.87
CA ALA A 31 -11.48 15.74 4.08
C ALA A 31 -10.79 14.43 3.69
N PRO A 32 -9.82 13.94 4.50
CA PRO A 32 -9.10 12.72 4.19
C PRO A 32 -10.05 11.54 3.94
N GLN A 33 -9.86 10.85 2.83
CA GLN A 33 -10.58 9.60 2.58
C GLN A 33 -10.02 8.52 3.47
N THR A 34 -10.80 8.10 4.46
CA THR A 34 -10.42 7.02 5.37
C THR A 34 -11.18 5.75 5.03
N GLU A 35 -10.46 4.67 4.86
CA GLU A 35 -11.00 3.34 4.61
C GLU A 35 -10.41 2.34 5.61
N ARG A 36 -11.24 1.43 6.10
CA ARG A 36 -10.84 0.30 6.92
C ARG A 36 -11.48 -0.96 6.37
N LEU A 37 -10.66 -1.96 6.05
CA LEU A 37 -11.08 -3.15 5.32
C LEU A 37 -10.59 -4.39 6.08
N ALA A 38 -11.47 -5.36 6.31
CA ALA A 38 -11.12 -6.63 6.93
C ALA A 38 -11.07 -7.76 5.89
N TYR A 39 -10.11 -8.67 6.08
CA TYR A 39 -9.84 -9.77 5.16
C TYR A 39 -9.67 -11.09 5.91
N SER A 40 -10.09 -12.19 5.29
CA SER A 40 -9.66 -13.54 5.64
C SER A 40 -8.48 -13.97 4.80
N MET A 41 -7.52 -14.67 5.42
CA MET A 41 -6.30 -15.16 4.77
C MET A 41 -6.34 -16.67 4.65
N MET A 42 -6.14 -17.18 3.44
CA MET A 42 -6.13 -18.60 3.10
C MET A 42 -4.78 -19.00 2.53
N ILE A 43 -4.25 -20.15 2.92
CA ILE A 43 -3.09 -20.79 2.30
C ILE A 43 -3.45 -22.23 1.97
N GLY A 44 -3.30 -22.62 0.71
CA GLY A 44 -3.69 -23.96 0.26
C GLY A 44 -5.14 -24.31 0.56
N GLY A 45 -6.03 -23.33 0.58
CA GLY A 45 -7.47 -23.51 0.91
C GLY A 45 -7.78 -23.54 2.41
N LEU A 46 -6.79 -23.49 3.30
CA LEU A 46 -7.00 -23.45 4.75
C LEU A 46 -7.00 -21.99 5.25
N HIS A 47 -7.96 -21.65 6.12
CA HIS A 47 -7.99 -20.36 6.80
C HIS A 47 -6.85 -20.30 7.83
N VAL A 48 -5.92 -19.41 7.62
CA VAL A 48 -4.71 -19.28 8.45
C VAL A 48 -4.65 -18.00 9.27
N GLY A 49 -5.50 -17.02 8.97
CA GLY A 49 -5.50 -15.76 9.71
C GLY A 49 -6.43 -14.72 9.13
N ASP A 50 -6.42 -13.56 9.76
CA ASP A 50 -7.15 -12.38 9.32
C ASP A 50 -6.19 -11.20 9.17
N ALA A 51 -6.58 -10.26 8.32
CA ALA A 51 -5.89 -9.01 8.14
C ALA A 51 -6.87 -7.84 8.21
N VAL A 52 -6.40 -6.69 8.69
CA VAL A 52 -7.11 -5.41 8.64
C VAL A 52 -6.20 -4.41 7.97
N VAL A 53 -6.70 -3.76 6.93
CA VAL A 53 -6.04 -2.67 6.21
C VAL A 53 -6.71 -1.37 6.60
N ASP A 54 -5.92 -0.42 7.08
CA ASP A 54 -6.30 0.97 7.28
C ASP A 54 -5.64 1.82 6.19
N LEU A 55 -6.41 2.68 5.53
CA LEU A 55 -5.93 3.62 4.54
C LEU A 55 -6.57 4.98 4.78
N SER A 56 -5.75 6.00 4.98
CA SER A 56 -6.16 7.40 5.01
C SER A 56 -5.32 8.17 4.02
N GLN A 57 -5.94 8.91 3.12
CA GLN A 57 -5.24 9.74 2.14
C GLN A 57 -6.05 10.98 1.81
N ASP A 58 -5.36 12.06 1.52
CA ASP A 58 -5.87 13.28 0.91
C ASP A 58 -5.02 13.64 -0.33
N GLU A 59 -5.03 14.88 -0.76
CA GLU A 59 -4.27 15.34 -1.93
C GLU A 59 -2.76 15.38 -1.69
N ASP A 60 -2.32 15.62 -0.46
CA ASP A 60 -0.93 15.86 -0.10
C ASP A 60 -0.27 14.67 0.57
N ASP A 61 -1.01 13.96 1.44
CA ASP A 61 -0.46 12.99 2.36
C ASP A 61 -1.23 11.66 2.35
N TYR A 62 -0.53 10.59 2.75
CA TYR A 62 -1.13 9.30 3.03
C TYR A 62 -0.63 8.69 4.34
N GLN A 63 -1.49 7.90 4.96
CA GLN A 63 -1.16 6.98 6.03
C GLN A 63 -1.85 5.64 5.77
N THR A 64 -1.11 4.56 5.82
CA THR A 64 -1.66 3.21 5.64
C THR A 64 -1.12 2.25 6.67
N GLY A 65 -1.93 1.28 7.06
CA GLY A 65 -1.59 0.23 8.00
C GLY A 65 -2.13 -1.13 7.55
N LEU A 66 -1.41 -2.18 7.92
CA LEU A 66 -1.83 -3.57 7.75
C LEU A 66 -1.55 -4.33 9.05
N LYS A 67 -2.60 -4.85 9.67
CA LYS A 67 -2.51 -5.72 10.84
C LYS A 67 -2.87 -7.14 10.44
N VAL A 68 -1.97 -8.08 10.72
CA VAL A 68 -2.16 -9.51 10.42
C VAL A 68 -2.13 -10.29 11.72
N SER A 69 -3.04 -11.24 11.87
CA SER A 69 -3.10 -12.16 13.02
C SER A 69 -3.37 -13.59 12.55
N ALA A 70 -2.59 -14.55 13.05
CA ALA A 70 -2.81 -15.97 12.80
C ALA A 70 -4.07 -16.45 13.51
N ARG A 71 -4.83 -17.36 12.87
CA ARG A 71 -6.01 -18.04 13.44
C ARG A 71 -6.00 -19.53 13.21
N GLY A 72 -6.91 -20.24 13.91
CA GLY A 72 -7.10 -21.68 13.74
C GLY A 72 -5.82 -22.46 14.04
N ILE A 73 -5.54 -23.46 13.20
CA ILE A 73 -4.36 -24.34 13.32
C ILE A 73 -3.07 -23.53 13.25
N ALA A 74 -3.00 -22.46 12.46
CA ALA A 74 -1.82 -21.59 12.36
C ALA A 74 -1.49 -20.91 13.70
N LYS A 75 -2.51 -20.53 14.49
CA LYS A 75 -2.31 -19.98 15.85
C LYS A 75 -1.76 -21.03 16.82
N ALA A 76 -2.21 -22.29 16.72
CA ALA A 76 -1.75 -23.37 17.57
C ALA A 76 -0.29 -23.80 17.24
N LEU A 77 0.12 -23.66 15.99
CA LEU A 77 1.48 -23.99 15.55
C LEU A 77 2.48 -22.85 15.77
N ARG A 78 2.05 -21.61 15.55
CA ARG A 78 2.86 -20.40 15.78
C ARG A 78 1.96 -19.20 16.01
N GLU A 79 2.03 -18.59 17.18
CA GLU A 79 1.47 -17.26 17.38
C GLU A 79 2.21 -16.28 16.47
N PHE A 80 1.57 -15.88 15.38
CA PHE A 80 2.13 -14.89 14.49
C PHE A 80 1.23 -13.65 14.44
N ARG A 81 1.84 -12.51 14.65
CA ARG A 81 1.23 -11.18 14.44
C ARG A 81 2.18 -10.31 13.66
N ALA A 82 1.65 -9.49 12.80
CA ALA A 82 2.42 -8.44 12.14
C ALA A 82 1.59 -7.15 12.09
N ASP A 83 2.26 -6.03 12.32
CA ASP A 83 1.71 -4.69 12.20
C ASP A 83 2.65 -3.89 11.31
N LEU A 84 2.17 -3.48 10.15
CA LEU A 84 2.90 -2.69 9.19
C LEU A 84 2.23 -1.33 9.08
N SER A 85 3.01 -0.27 8.98
CA SER A 85 2.49 1.07 8.69
C SER A 85 3.44 1.84 7.78
N SER A 86 2.89 2.65 6.91
CA SER A 86 3.63 3.57 6.06
C SER A 86 2.92 4.92 6.05
N GLN A 87 3.69 5.98 6.03
CA GLN A 87 3.21 7.35 5.90
C GLN A 87 4.15 8.19 5.05
N GLY A 88 3.60 9.18 4.38
CA GLY A 88 4.35 10.08 3.52
C GLY A 88 3.42 10.96 2.70
N GLY A 89 4.01 11.69 1.76
CA GLY A 89 3.28 12.54 0.83
C GLY A 89 3.16 11.92 -0.57
N PHE A 90 2.78 12.76 -1.52
CA PHE A 90 2.70 12.42 -2.93
C PHE A 90 3.58 13.33 -3.79
N THR A 91 4.01 12.82 -4.96
CA THR A 91 4.60 13.69 -5.98
C THR A 91 3.51 14.52 -6.63
N THR A 92 3.85 15.77 -6.95
CA THR A 92 3.00 16.64 -7.78
C THR A 92 3.38 16.54 -9.26
N ASP A 93 4.48 15.85 -9.57
CA ASP A 93 5.00 15.72 -10.92
C ASP A 93 4.42 14.47 -11.59
N GLY A 94 3.74 14.67 -12.73
CA GLY A 94 3.21 13.59 -13.55
C GLY A 94 1.70 13.42 -13.50
N ALA A 95 1.18 12.60 -14.43
CA ALA A 95 -0.27 12.37 -14.58
C ALA A 95 -0.87 11.49 -13.48
N VAL A 96 -0.02 10.73 -12.75
CA VAL A 96 -0.43 9.84 -11.67
C VAL A 96 0.42 10.15 -10.44
N PRO A 97 -0.18 10.63 -9.34
CA PRO A 97 0.55 10.88 -8.10
C PRO A 97 1.24 9.61 -7.60
N LEU A 98 2.53 9.69 -7.32
CA LEU A 98 3.30 8.58 -6.75
C LEU A 98 3.57 8.85 -5.28
N PRO A 99 3.43 7.84 -4.40
CA PRO A 99 3.77 7.98 -3.00
C PRO A 99 5.23 8.36 -2.79
N LEU A 100 5.46 9.26 -1.85
CA LEU A 100 6.77 9.65 -1.33
C LEU A 100 6.86 9.24 0.14
N PRO A 101 7.26 7.99 0.44
CA PRO A 101 7.34 7.55 1.82
C PRO A 101 8.28 8.44 2.63
N ALA A 102 7.86 8.78 3.85
CA ALA A 102 8.69 9.42 4.88
C ALA A 102 9.13 8.39 5.92
N ARG A 103 8.25 7.48 6.27
CA ARG A 103 8.51 6.43 7.26
C ARG A 103 7.71 5.18 6.98
N PHE A 104 8.37 4.03 7.12
CA PHE A 104 7.74 2.70 7.16
C PHE A 104 8.16 2.01 8.46
N LYS A 105 7.20 1.36 9.11
CA LYS A 105 7.42 0.55 10.31
C LYS A 105 6.83 -0.84 10.09
N ARG A 106 7.55 -1.87 10.55
CA ARG A 106 7.09 -3.24 10.60
C ARG A 106 7.42 -3.83 11.95
N ASP A 107 6.39 -4.12 12.74
CA ASP A 107 6.50 -4.93 13.95
C ASP A 107 5.98 -6.33 13.65
N TRP A 108 6.63 -7.35 14.15
CA TRP A 108 6.11 -8.70 14.09
C TRP A 108 6.48 -9.48 15.35
N SER A 109 5.64 -10.41 15.73
CA SER A 109 5.90 -11.35 16.82
C SER A 109 5.65 -12.78 16.34
N GLY A 110 6.58 -13.65 16.68
CA GLY A 110 6.48 -15.10 16.53
C GLY A 110 6.45 -15.77 17.90
N ALA A 111 6.64 -17.10 17.95
CA ALA A 111 6.66 -17.86 19.19
C ALA A 111 7.74 -17.39 20.17
N GLU A 112 8.94 -17.09 19.68
CA GLU A 112 10.13 -16.86 20.50
C GLU A 112 10.60 -15.39 20.50
N ILE A 113 10.25 -14.63 19.47
CA ILE A 113 10.86 -13.32 19.21
C ILE A 113 9.80 -12.28 18.84
N GLU A 114 10.02 -11.08 19.33
CA GLU A 114 9.42 -9.85 18.82
C GLU A 114 10.47 -9.07 18.05
N ALA A 115 10.11 -8.53 16.89
CA ALA A 115 10.99 -7.73 16.09
C ALA A 115 10.31 -6.47 15.59
N SER A 116 11.08 -5.40 15.54
CA SER A 116 10.68 -4.12 14.98
C SER A 116 11.69 -3.67 13.94
N MET A 117 11.20 -3.15 12.82
CA MET A 117 12.00 -2.52 11.80
C MET A 117 11.38 -1.17 11.44
N ILE A 118 12.22 -0.14 11.40
CA ILE A 118 11.84 1.20 10.96
C ILE A 118 12.72 1.58 9.78
N MET A 119 12.10 2.00 8.68
CA MET A 119 12.76 2.66 7.57
C MET A 119 12.38 4.13 7.56
N THR A 120 13.36 5.01 7.40
CA THR A 120 13.18 6.45 7.26
C THR A 120 13.77 6.88 5.93
N TYR A 121 13.06 7.72 5.21
CA TYR A 121 13.43 8.20 3.90
C TYR A 121 13.89 9.64 3.99
N ASP A 122 15.09 9.91 3.51
CA ASP A 122 15.60 11.28 3.42
C ASP A 122 14.76 12.06 2.39
N PRO A 123 14.22 13.23 2.74
CA PRO A 123 13.30 13.95 1.85
C PRO A 123 13.98 14.52 0.61
N VAL A 124 15.31 14.74 0.64
CA VAL A 124 16.07 15.35 -0.46
C VAL A 124 16.75 14.27 -1.31
N THR A 125 17.56 13.43 -0.67
CA THR A 125 18.36 12.41 -1.37
C THR A 125 17.55 11.16 -1.70
N ARG A 126 16.40 10.96 -1.05
CA ARG A 126 15.55 9.76 -1.16
C ARG A 126 16.26 8.45 -0.78
N VAL A 127 17.36 8.56 -0.06
CA VAL A 127 18.07 7.41 0.50
C VAL A 127 17.32 6.90 1.72
N THR A 128 17.19 5.58 1.81
CA THR A 128 16.50 4.91 2.90
C THR A 128 17.49 4.45 3.96
N THR A 129 17.28 4.84 5.20
CA THR A 129 17.98 4.28 6.37
C THR A 129 17.09 3.27 7.08
N LYS A 130 17.70 2.26 7.71
CA LYS A 130 17.00 1.17 8.39
C LYS A 130 17.53 0.97 9.80
N GLN A 131 16.61 0.79 10.74
CA GLN A 131 16.88 0.36 12.12
C GLN A 131 16.09 -0.91 12.42
N GLU A 132 16.73 -1.90 13.02
CA GLU A 132 16.10 -3.16 13.43
C GLU A 132 16.35 -3.39 14.92
N ARG A 133 15.37 -3.97 15.59
CA ARG A 133 15.43 -4.36 16.99
C ARG A 133 14.76 -5.72 17.14
N TYR A 134 15.38 -6.59 17.92
CA TYR A 134 14.87 -7.92 18.24
C TYR A 134 14.84 -8.10 19.74
N VAL A 135 13.79 -8.74 20.26
CA VAL A 135 13.60 -8.99 21.70
C VAL A 135 13.17 -10.45 21.88
N SER A 136 13.81 -11.16 22.79
CA SER A 136 13.38 -12.48 23.22
C SER A 136 12.05 -12.38 23.97
N ARG A 137 11.05 -13.17 23.59
CA ARG A 137 9.78 -13.23 24.33
C ARG A 137 9.90 -13.97 25.65
N GLU A 138 10.88 -14.86 25.78
CA GLU A 138 11.11 -15.62 26.99
C GLU A 138 11.75 -14.76 28.09
N THR A 139 12.83 -14.03 27.74
CA THR A 139 13.60 -13.27 28.72
C THR A 139 13.26 -11.78 28.75
N GLY A 140 12.64 -11.23 27.69
CA GLY A 140 12.42 -9.81 27.50
C GLY A 140 13.68 -9.02 27.13
N GLU A 141 14.81 -9.70 26.94
CA GLU A 141 16.10 -9.09 26.63
C GLU A 141 16.23 -8.78 25.14
N GLU A 142 16.97 -7.72 24.83
CA GLU A 142 17.30 -7.37 23.45
C GLU A 142 18.34 -8.36 22.90
N MET A 143 18.10 -8.81 21.68
CA MET A 143 18.93 -9.79 20.98
C MET A 143 19.67 -9.12 19.84
N THR A 144 20.91 -9.54 19.63
CA THR A 144 21.64 -9.22 18.41
C THR A 144 21.15 -10.10 17.25
N ARG A 145 21.41 -9.70 16.01
CA ARG A 145 21.05 -10.50 14.84
C ARG A 145 21.64 -11.91 14.86
N ASP A 146 22.88 -12.06 15.36
CA ASP A 146 23.58 -13.34 15.41
C ASP A 146 22.99 -14.33 16.43
N GLU A 147 22.21 -13.84 17.39
CA GLU A 147 21.51 -14.64 18.40
C GLU A 147 20.15 -15.14 17.92
N LEU A 148 19.66 -14.66 16.76
CA LEU A 148 18.36 -15.08 16.23
C LEU A 148 18.37 -16.58 15.89
N PRO A 149 17.31 -17.34 16.22
CA PRO A 149 17.26 -18.80 16.04
C PRO A 149 17.56 -19.27 14.63
N TRP A 150 17.18 -18.49 13.64
CA TRP A 150 17.43 -18.82 12.22
C TRP A 150 18.82 -18.39 11.73
N VAL A 151 19.56 -17.55 12.46
CA VAL A 151 20.93 -17.13 12.15
C VAL A 151 21.95 -17.89 12.97
N LYS A 152 21.61 -18.23 14.23
CA LYS A 152 22.50 -18.91 15.17
C LYS A 152 23.06 -20.23 14.63
N ASN A 153 22.27 -20.92 13.82
CA ASN A 153 22.66 -22.19 13.20
C ASN A 153 23.35 -22.04 11.83
N ASP A 154 23.45 -20.79 11.32
CA ASP A 154 24.12 -20.55 10.05
C ASP A 154 25.61 -20.75 10.19
N SER A 155 26.21 -21.42 9.20
CA SER A 155 27.64 -21.52 9.09
C SER A 155 28.28 -20.13 8.85
N LYS A 156 29.57 -20.01 9.20
CA LYS A 156 30.35 -18.78 8.90
C LYS A 156 30.23 -18.39 7.43
N ARG A 157 30.24 -19.35 6.52
CA ARG A 157 30.11 -19.16 5.07
C ARG A 157 28.74 -18.57 4.69
N GLU A 158 27.66 -19.01 5.33
CA GLU A 158 26.30 -18.48 5.07
C GLU A 158 26.15 -17.05 5.55
N ARG A 159 26.68 -16.73 6.74
CA ARG A 159 26.70 -15.34 7.26
C ARG A 159 27.51 -14.40 6.37
N GLU A 160 28.69 -14.83 5.93
CA GLU A 160 29.51 -14.06 4.98
C GLU A 160 28.81 -13.88 3.63
N ALA A 161 28.12 -14.90 3.14
CA ALA A 161 27.35 -14.84 1.92
C ALA A 161 26.13 -13.90 2.06
N GLU A 162 25.51 -13.84 3.23
CA GLU A 162 24.42 -12.89 3.50
C GLU A 162 24.91 -11.46 3.61
N ALA A 163 26.05 -11.22 4.27
CA ALA A 163 26.66 -9.90 4.35
C ALA A 163 26.99 -9.33 2.96
N LYS A 164 27.38 -10.18 2.00
CA LYS A 164 27.64 -9.78 0.60
C LYS A 164 26.37 -9.45 -0.20
N ARG A 165 25.19 -9.83 0.30
CA ARG A 165 23.90 -9.60 -0.35
C ARG A 165 23.23 -8.30 0.10
N GLN A 166 23.93 -7.43 0.83
CA GLN A 166 23.38 -6.13 1.21
C GLN A 166 23.00 -5.32 -0.03
N VAL A 167 21.85 -4.67 0.05
CA VAL A 167 21.38 -3.77 -1.00
C VAL A 167 22.22 -2.51 -0.95
N PRO A 168 22.91 -2.11 -2.04
CA PRO A 168 23.68 -0.88 -2.11
C PRO A 168 22.78 0.35 -1.92
N ASP A 169 23.34 1.45 -1.41
CA ASP A 169 22.55 2.66 -1.11
C ASP A 169 21.96 3.30 -2.36
N ASP A 170 22.72 3.30 -3.46
CA ASP A 170 22.25 3.78 -4.77
C ASP A 170 21.04 2.99 -5.30
N ALA A 171 20.98 1.70 -5.03
CA ALA A 171 19.84 0.87 -5.40
C ALA A 171 18.59 1.11 -4.52
N LYS A 172 18.73 1.78 -3.37
CA LYS A 172 17.61 2.14 -2.49
C LYS A 172 16.97 3.49 -2.85
N VAL A 173 17.66 4.32 -3.63
CA VAL A 173 17.18 5.65 -3.98
C VAL A 173 15.86 5.57 -4.77
N GLY A 174 14.87 6.36 -4.36
CA GLY A 174 13.57 6.42 -5.04
C GLY A 174 12.72 5.17 -4.92
N THR A 175 13.07 4.23 -4.03
CA THR A 175 12.23 3.04 -3.77
C THR A 175 11.09 3.36 -2.83
N LEU A 176 10.03 2.58 -2.94
CA LEU A 176 8.89 2.58 -2.03
C LEU A 176 9.01 1.42 -1.04
N ASP A 177 8.43 1.56 0.15
CA ASP A 177 8.13 0.40 0.98
C ASP A 177 6.94 -0.40 0.43
N PRO A 178 6.70 -1.63 0.92
CA PRO A 178 5.63 -2.48 0.40
C PRO A 178 4.22 -1.87 0.51
N MET A 179 3.95 -1.06 1.55
CA MET A 179 2.64 -0.42 1.74
C MET A 179 2.46 0.76 0.78
N ALA A 180 3.48 1.60 0.62
CA ALA A 180 3.50 2.67 -0.38
C ALA A 180 3.41 2.12 -1.81
N ALA A 181 4.04 0.98 -2.09
CA ALA A 181 3.95 0.32 -3.39
C ALA A 181 2.51 -0.17 -3.70
N PHE A 182 1.76 -0.59 -2.69
CA PHE A 182 0.34 -0.92 -2.83
C PHE A 182 -0.48 0.33 -3.21
N ILE A 183 -0.24 1.48 -2.57
CA ILE A 183 -0.89 2.76 -2.92
C ILE A 183 -0.54 3.16 -4.36
N ALA A 184 0.73 3.04 -4.77
CA ALA A 184 1.15 3.32 -6.13
C ALA A 184 0.39 2.46 -7.16
N ALA A 185 0.25 1.16 -6.90
CA ALA A 185 -0.50 0.25 -7.75
C ALA A 185 -1.99 0.65 -7.84
N ARG A 186 -2.62 1.02 -6.71
CA ARG A 186 -4.00 1.51 -6.66
C ARG A 186 -4.17 2.77 -7.51
N HIS A 187 -3.26 3.74 -7.43
CA HIS A 187 -3.30 4.96 -8.25
C HIS A 187 -3.19 4.67 -9.75
N GLN A 188 -2.40 3.66 -10.16
CA GLN A 188 -2.36 3.23 -11.55
C GLN A 188 -3.71 2.67 -12.02
N VAL A 189 -4.42 1.95 -11.16
CA VAL A 189 -5.77 1.43 -11.46
C VAL A 189 -6.79 2.57 -11.55
N MET A 190 -6.71 3.56 -10.64
CA MET A 190 -7.55 4.76 -10.67
C MET A 190 -7.36 5.54 -11.98
N ALA A 191 -6.12 5.74 -12.39
CA ALA A 191 -5.80 6.41 -13.67
C ALA A 191 -6.34 5.64 -14.88
N GLN A 192 -6.30 4.29 -14.85
CA GLN A 192 -6.91 3.46 -15.89
C GLN A 192 -8.43 3.57 -15.90
N GLY A 193 -9.07 3.62 -14.75
CA GLY A 193 -10.54 3.72 -14.65
C GLY A 193 -11.12 4.82 -15.53
N ALA A 194 -10.36 5.91 -15.71
CA ALA A 194 -10.71 7.02 -16.59
C ALA A 194 -10.57 6.70 -18.09
N THR A 195 -9.66 5.78 -18.48
CA THR A 195 -9.32 5.51 -19.88
C THR A 195 -9.82 4.17 -20.42
N GLN A 196 -10.14 3.23 -19.52
CA GLN A 196 -10.53 1.83 -19.79
C GLN A 196 -9.47 1.02 -20.59
N ALA A 197 -8.32 1.58 -20.86
CA ALA A 197 -7.22 0.91 -21.56
C ALA A 197 -6.30 0.21 -20.55
N PRO A 198 -5.76 -1.01 -20.85
CA PRO A 198 -4.79 -1.67 -19.99
C PRO A 198 -3.56 -0.81 -19.76
N VAL A 199 -3.15 -0.69 -18.48
CA VAL A 199 -1.95 0.06 -18.08
C VAL A 199 -0.87 -0.92 -17.65
N LYS A 200 0.37 -0.65 -18.09
CA LYS A 200 1.57 -1.32 -17.59
C LYS A 200 2.33 -0.35 -16.71
N PHE A 201 2.76 -0.81 -15.55
CA PHE A 201 3.52 0.01 -14.63
C PHE A 201 4.63 -0.80 -13.95
N ARG A 202 5.61 -0.09 -13.42
CA ARG A 202 6.71 -0.65 -12.64
C ARG A 202 6.87 0.19 -11.37
N VAL A 203 6.94 -0.47 -10.21
CA VAL A 203 7.10 0.15 -8.90
C VAL A 203 8.36 -0.40 -8.26
N PRO A 204 9.38 0.44 -8.01
CA PRO A 204 10.60 0.04 -7.31
C PRO A 204 10.33 -0.11 -5.81
N VAL A 205 10.64 -1.27 -5.22
CA VAL A 205 10.36 -1.59 -3.82
C VAL A 205 11.64 -1.96 -3.07
N TYR A 206 11.79 -1.43 -1.86
CA TYR A 206 12.76 -1.89 -0.88
C TYR A 206 12.01 -2.25 0.42
N ASP A 207 12.11 -3.51 0.85
CA ASP A 207 11.36 -4.03 2.02
C ASP A 207 12.18 -4.01 3.33
N GLY A 208 13.35 -3.36 3.30
CA GLY A 208 14.31 -3.33 4.40
C GLY A 208 15.40 -4.41 4.30
N GLN A 209 15.24 -5.38 3.41
CA GLN A 209 16.23 -6.44 3.16
C GLN A 209 16.52 -6.66 1.68
N ARG A 210 15.51 -6.49 0.83
CA ARG A 210 15.55 -6.82 -0.60
C ARG A 210 15.05 -5.68 -1.44
N ARG A 211 15.70 -5.49 -2.58
CA ARG A 211 15.31 -4.55 -3.61
C ARG A 211 14.74 -5.32 -4.80
N TYR A 212 13.52 -5.04 -5.17
CA TYR A 212 12.82 -5.65 -6.31
C TYR A 212 11.86 -4.65 -6.94
N ASP A 213 11.47 -4.92 -8.18
CA ASP A 213 10.40 -4.17 -8.82
C ASP A 213 9.13 -5.01 -8.87
N ILE A 214 8.00 -4.38 -8.59
CA ILE A 214 6.69 -4.90 -8.93
C ILE A 214 6.36 -4.42 -10.34
N VAL A 215 6.22 -5.35 -11.28
CA VAL A 215 5.76 -5.05 -12.63
C VAL A 215 4.30 -5.46 -12.72
N GLY A 216 3.42 -4.49 -12.93
CA GLY A 216 1.99 -4.67 -12.97
C GLY A 216 1.41 -4.46 -14.37
N THR A 217 0.35 -5.20 -14.67
CA THR A 217 -0.49 -4.98 -15.86
C THR A 217 -1.94 -5.09 -15.45
N THR A 218 -2.73 -4.07 -15.75
CA THR A 218 -4.15 -4.05 -15.50
C THR A 218 -4.93 -4.70 -16.67
N THR A 219 -6.15 -5.15 -16.40
CA THR A 219 -7.07 -5.66 -17.42
C THR A 219 -8.34 -4.82 -17.47
N ALA A 220 -9.14 -4.96 -18.51
CA ALA A 220 -10.48 -4.37 -18.56
C ALA A 220 -11.35 -4.85 -17.38
N ALA A 221 -12.30 -4.02 -16.97
CA ALA A 221 -13.24 -4.36 -15.92
C ALA A 221 -14.09 -5.59 -16.29
N ARG A 222 -14.34 -6.45 -15.29
CA ARG A 222 -15.17 -7.64 -15.44
C ARG A 222 -15.89 -7.99 -14.15
N SER A 223 -16.99 -8.71 -14.25
CA SER A 223 -17.72 -9.23 -13.09
C SER A 223 -17.04 -10.47 -12.51
N VAL A 224 -16.88 -10.53 -11.19
CA VAL A 224 -16.39 -11.70 -10.44
C VAL A 224 -17.22 -11.89 -9.18
N THR A 225 -17.37 -13.14 -8.73
CA THR A 225 -18.04 -13.47 -7.47
C THR A 225 -16.99 -13.94 -6.44
N ILE A 226 -16.99 -13.31 -5.26
CA ILE A 226 -16.09 -13.61 -4.14
C ILE A 226 -16.96 -13.68 -2.89
N ASN A 227 -16.93 -14.81 -2.16
CA ASN A 227 -17.74 -15.01 -0.94
C ASN A 227 -19.22 -14.63 -1.15
N ASP A 228 -19.83 -15.16 -2.22
CA ASP A 228 -21.24 -14.95 -2.62
C ASP A 228 -21.63 -13.50 -2.97
N LYS A 229 -20.65 -12.58 -3.03
CA LYS A 229 -20.85 -11.21 -3.50
C LYS A 229 -20.25 -11.01 -4.88
N THR A 230 -21.01 -10.40 -5.76
CA THR A 230 -20.57 -10.08 -7.11
C THR A 230 -20.02 -8.65 -7.15
N TYR A 231 -18.80 -8.50 -7.68
CA TYR A 231 -18.09 -7.24 -7.84
C TYR A 231 -17.77 -7.02 -9.32
N ASN A 232 -17.85 -5.78 -9.78
CA ASN A 232 -17.21 -5.37 -11.02
C ASN A 232 -15.78 -4.96 -10.68
N VAL A 233 -14.77 -5.62 -11.27
CA VAL A 233 -13.37 -5.46 -10.88
C VAL A 233 -12.44 -5.22 -12.04
N ILE A 234 -11.42 -4.41 -11.79
CA ILE A 234 -10.20 -4.30 -12.59
C ILE A 234 -9.17 -5.23 -11.96
N THR A 235 -8.58 -6.11 -12.77
CA THR A 235 -7.54 -7.02 -12.29
C THR A 235 -6.16 -6.43 -12.54
N VAL A 236 -5.31 -6.41 -11.52
CA VAL A 236 -3.87 -6.13 -11.64
C VAL A 236 -3.14 -7.46 -11.53
N ASN A 237 -2.48 -7.89 -12.60
CA ASN A 237 -1.55 -9.01 -12.58
C ASN A 237 -0.15 -8.48 -12.34
N THR A 238 0.58 -9.04 -11.37
CA THR A 238 1.92 -8.60 -11.01
C THR A 238 2.95 -9.71 -11.12
N THR A 239 4.16 -9.33 -11.47
CA THR A 239 5.37 -10.15 -11.38
C THR A 239 6.41 -9.40 -10.57
N LEU A 240 7.28 -10.13 -9.90
CA LEU A 240 8.36 -9.57 -9.10
C LEU A 240 9.70 -9.74 -9.84
N VAL A 241 10.42 -8.64 -10.00
CA VAL A 241 11.73 -8.62 -10.66
C VAL A 241 12.79 -8.33 -9.59
N PRO A 242 13.57 -9.33 -9.15
CA PRO A 242 14.61 -9.13 -8.15
C PRO A 242 15.72 -8.23 -8.71
N VAL A 243 16.28 -7.36 -7.86
CA VAL A 243 17.35 -6.42 -8.21
C VAL A 243 18.56 -6.61 -7.32
N ALA A 244 18.40 -6.64 -5.99
CA ALA A 244 19.49 -6.82 -5.04
C ALA A 244 18.99 -7.41 -3.71
N GLY A 245 19.90 -7.98 -2.91
CA GLY A 245 19.56 -8.53 -1.59
C GLY A 245 19.11 -9.99 -1.61
N PHE A 246 19.25 -10.72 -2.72
CA PHE A 246 18.77 -12.08 -2.87
C PHE A 246 19.92 -13.09 -2.91
N SER A 247 19.66 -14.32 -2.45
CA SER A 247 20.43 -15.50 -2.85
C SER A 247 19.94 -15.97 -4.23
N GLU A 248 20.73 -16.75 -4.94
CA GLU A 248 20.34 -17.33 -6.24
C GLU A 248 18.99 -18.05 -6.17
N LYS A 249 18.79 -18.89 -5.16
CA LYS A 249 17.50 -19.57 -4.93
C LYS A 249 16.37 -18.60 -4.58
N GLY A 250 16.67 -17.54 -3.84
CA GLY A 250 15.70 -16.48 -3.48
C GLY A 250 15.30 -15.66 -4.69
N GLU A 251 16.24 -15.35 -5.57
CA GLU A 251 16.02 -14.65 -6.82
C GLU A 251 15.12 -15.47 -7.76
N GLU A 252 15.44 -16.75 -7.95
CA GLU A 252 14.63 -17.65 -8.78
C GLU A 252 13.20 -17.76 -8.24
N ARG A 253 13.02 -17.97 -6.94
CA ARG A 253 11.70 -18.00 -6.30
C ARG A 253 10.94 -16.69 -6.49
N MET A 254 11.63 -15.55 -6.37
CA MET A 254 10.99 -14.24 -6.59
C MET A 254 10.53 -14.07 -8.04
N ARG A 255 11.33 -14.49 -9.03
CA ARG A 255 10.97 -14.45 -10.46
C ARG A 255 9.76 -15.31 -10.80
N GLN A 256 9.58 -16.42 -10.09
CA GLN A 256 8.43 -17.33 -10.28
C GLN A 256 7.17 -16.83 -9.59
N SER A 257 7.30 -15.91 -8.62
CA SER A 257 6.14 -15.39 -7.89
C SER A 257 5.24 -14.56 -8.79
N ARG A 258 3.94 -14.81 -8.68
CA ARG A 258 2.86 -14.09 -9.38
C ARG A 258 1.91 -13.51 -8.36
N GLY A 259 1.53 -12.28 -8.55
CA GLY A 259 0.50 -11.63 -7.76
C GLY A 259 -0.70 -11.27 -8.62
N LYS A 260 -1.87 -11.27 -8.02
CA LYS A 260 -3.08 -10.78 -8.63
C LYS A 260 -3.89 -10.02 -7.58
N ILE A 261 -4.29 -8.80 -7.93
CA ILE A 261 -5.14 -7.97 -7.09
C ILE A 261 -6.40 -7.63 -7.89
N LEU A 262 -7.56 -7.86 -7.30
CA LEU A 262 -8.84 -7.47 -7.85
C LEU A 262 -9.31 -6.21 -7.13
N PHE A 263 -9.31 -5.07 -7.83
CA PHE A 263 -9.83 -3.81 -7.32
C PHE A 263 -11.26 -3.62 -7.83
N THR A 264 -12.18 -3.09 -7.01
CA THR A 264 -13.48 -2.65 -7.49
C THR A 264 -13.31 -1.63 -8.61
N ALA A 265 -14.20 -1.66 -9.61
CA ALA A 265 -14.23 -0.72 -10.73
C ALA A 265 -15.19 0.44 -10.45
N ASP A 266 -15.28 0.85 -9.20
CA ASP A 266 -16.01 2.03 -8.71
C ASP A 266 -15.02 3.16 -8.36
N ASP A 267 -15.49 4.25 -7.81
CA ASP A 267 -14.71 5.42 -7.38
C ASP A 267 -13.76 5.14 -6.20
N ARG A 268 -13.96 4.04 -5.47
CA ARG A 268 -13.16 3.68 -4.29
C ARG A 268 -11.97 2.79 -4.61
N PHE A 269 -12.00 2.00 -5.70
CA PHE A 269 -10.94 1.07 -6.08
C PHE A 269 -10.43 0.22 -4.90
N ILE A 270 -11.37 -0.46 -4.21
CA ILE A 270 -11.08 -1.30 -3.05
C ILE A 270 -10.53 -2.65 -3.51
N PRO A 271 -9.43 -3.16 -2.92
CA PRO A 271 -8.96 -4.51 -3.19
C PRO A 271 -9.91 -5.54 -2.56
N VAL A 272 -10.69 -6.24 -3.37
CA VAL A 272 -11.62 -7.27 -2.89
C VAL A 272 -10.97 -8.65 -2.78
N GLN A 273 -9.87 -8.86 -3.48
CA GLN A 273 -9.06 -10.07 -3.38
C GLN A 273 -7.60 -9.76 -3.71
N VAL A 274 -6.68 -10.34 -2.94
CA VAL A 274 -5.25 -10.37 -3.25
C VAL A 274 -4.80 -11.81 -3.27
N THR A 275 -4.14 -12.23 -4.36
CA THR A 275 -3.60 -13.58 -4.52
C THR A 275 -2.09 -13.49 -4.74
N ILE A 276 -1.33 -14.34 -4.08
CA ILE A 276 0.12 -14.51 -4.30
C ILE A 276 0.36 -16.00 -4.53
N GLU A 277 1.00 -16.31 -5.64
CA GLU A 277 1.28 -17.68 -6.05
C GLU A 277 2.76 -17.83 -6.39
N ASN A 278 3.35 -18.91 -5.95
CA ASN A 278 4.64 -19.42 -6.39
C ASN A 278 4.60 -20.95 -6.41
N GLU A 279 5.70 -21.59 -6.81
CA GLU A 279 5.82 -23.05 -6.91
C GLU A 279 5.43 -23.80 -5.61
N TYR A 280 5.61 -23.17 -4.44
CA TYR A 280 5.45 -23.83 -3.14
C TYR A 280 4.17 -23.46 -2.41
N MET A 281 3.55 -22.34 -2.78
CA MET A 281 2.47 -21.76 -1.98
C MET A 281 1.51 -20.95 -2.85
N SER A 282 0.22 -21.13 -2.58
CA SER A 282 -0.83 -20.22 -3.03
C SER A 282 -1.48 -19.61 -1.80
N GLY A 283 -1.39 -18.29 -1.69
CA GLY A 283 -2.02 -17.50 -0.65
C GLY A 283 -3.10 -16.60 -1.24
N VAL A 284 -4.25 -16.54 -0.58
CA VAL A 284 -5.37 -15.68 -0.99
C VAL A 284 -5.86 -14.89 0.20
N MET A 285 -6.05 -13.60 0.00
CA MET A 285 -6.68 -12.67 0.94
C MET A 285 -8.01 -12.22 0.33
N ASN A 286 -9.13 -12.51 0.96
CA ASN A 286 -10.47 -12.13 0.51
C ASN A 286 -11.07 -11.06 1.43
N LEU A 287 -11.64 -10.01 0.86
CA LEU A 287 -12.41 -9.02 1.61
C LEU A 287 -13.60 -9.69 2.29
N THR A 288 -13.70 -9.53 3.60
CA THR A 288 -14.81 -10.03 4.43
C THR A 288 -15.71 -8.90 4.90
N ALA A 289 -15.15 -7.73 5.18
CA ALA A 289 -15.93 -6.57 5.58
C ALA A 289 -15.30 -5.25 5.11
N ASP A 290 -16.16 -4.33 4.73
CA ASP A 290 -15.88 -2.93 4.52
C ASP A 290 -16.43 -2.17 5.72
N CYS A 291 -15.55 -1.65 6.57
CA CYS A 291 -15.93 -1.03 7.84
C CYS A 291 -16.66 0.30 7.69
N LYS A 292 -16.61 0.91 6.52
CA LYS A 292 -17.42 2.08 6.19
C LYS A 292 -18.90 1.70 6.04
N ILE A 293 -19.16 0.47 5.57
CA ILE A 293 -20.52 -0.08 5.34
C ILE A 293 -20.98 -0.89 6.56
N THR A 294 -20.09 -1.69 7.16
CA THR A 294 -20.37 -2.57 8.31
C THR A 294 -19.32 -2.36 9.40
N PRO A 295 -19.41 -1.28 10.20
CA PRO A 295 -18.41 -0.95 11.22
C PRO A 295 -18.20 -2.07 12.25
N GLU A 296 -19.26 -2.81 12.60
CA GLU A 296 -19.25 -3.87 13.62
C GLU A 296 -18.36 -5.06 13.19
N ALA A 297 -18.33 -5.36 11.89
CA ALA A 297 -17.54 -6.48 11.36
C ALA A 297 -16.02 -6.22 11.41
N CYS A 298 -15.61 -5.00 11.72
CA CYS A 298 -14.22 -4.57 11.77
C CYS A 298 -13.70 -4.33 13.19
N THR A 299 -14.50 -4.65 14.18
CA THR A 299 -14.06 -4.61 15.58
C THR A 299 -12.97 -5.66 15.78
N PRO A 300 -11.82 -5.35 16.42
CA PRO A 300 -10.77 -6.34 16.66
C PRO A 300 -11.35 -7.57 17.37
N ALA A 301 -11.01 -8.75 16.87
CA ALA A 301 -11.48 -10.03 17.45
C ALA A 301 -11.18 -10.21 18.94
N GLN A 302 -10.34 -9.37 19.53
CA GLN A 302 -10.11 -9.30 20.97
C GLN A 302 -11.30 -8.75 21.77
N GLN A 303 -12.15 -7.92 21.17
CA GLN A 303 -13.39 -7.45 21.82
C GLN A 303 -14.50 -8.50 21.70
N GLN A 304 -14.53 -9.32 20.67
CA GLN A 304 -15.50 -10.42 20.52
C GLN A 304 -15.19 -11.61 21.44
N ALA A 305 -13.91 -11.85 21.78
CA ALA A 305 -13.51 -12.91 22.71
C ALA A 305 -13.74 -12.55 24.19
N ALA A 306 -13.92 -11.28 24.50
CA ALA A 306 -14.24 -10.81 25.85
C ALA A 306 -15.76 -10.69 26.10
N ALA A 307 -16.58 -10.86 25.05
CA ALA A 307 -18.04 -10.78 25.10
C ALA A 307 -18.71 -12.17 25.12
N ASN A 308 -17.95 -13.26 25.02
CA ASN A 308 -18.35 -14.67 25.21
C ASN A 308 -17.54 -15.30 26.33
#